data_81c60d09481cad08c4385cc57f204ea9
#
_entry.id   81c60d09481cad08c4385cc57f204ea9
#
_cell.length_a   1.000
_cell.length_b   1.000
_cell.length_c   1.000
_cell.angle_alpha   90.00
_cell.angle_beta   90.00
_cell.angle_gamma   90.00
#
_symmetry.space_group_name_H-M   'P 1'
#
loop_
_entity.id
_entity.type
_entity.pdbx_description
1 polymer ?
#
loop_
_entity_poly.entity_id
_entity_poly.type
_entity_poly.pdbx_seq_one_letter_code
_entity_poly.pdbx_strand_id
1 'polypeptide(L)'
;MIQLRNVAKWFDTKNGRVQAVDDVSLTIESGEIFGIIGYSGAGKSTLIRLLNRLESPSSGEIVVAGSELTKLTPKELRGVRKNVSMVFQHFNLLWSRTVAENISFPLELIGVPASERKRRVQELVDLVGLAGREDSYPSQLSGGQKQRVGIARALATNPDVLLCDEATSALDPKTTDSILELLVSINKKLGLTIVLITHEMHVIQKICHRVAVMEAGKVVETGQVADVFQHPEQPITKEFVKQIGAVDDMSLTFEHLKARYPTGQIVKLKFLNETAEQPILSEVLKQHDIGFNIIGGNVTQSQVGALGTLFIQLIGEPAEVERAIASIRSQAVEVEVESDVS
;
A
#
# COMPACT_ATOMS: atom_id res chain seq x y z
N MET A 1 8.17 -14.25 -7.13
CA MET A 1 6.78 -14.72 -6.99
C MET A 1 6.60 -15.36 -5.63
N ILE A 2 5.48 -15.09 -4.96
CA ILE A 2 5.06 -15.70 -3.69
C ILE A 2 3.72 -16.41 -3.93
N GLN A 3 3.57 -17.62 -3.42
CA GLN A 3 2.33 -18.39 -3.50
C GLN A 3 1.97 -18.98 -2.13
N LEU A 4 0.74 -18.74 -1.72
CA LEU A 4 0.10 -19.40 -0.59
C LEU A 4 -1.02 -20.29 -1.13
N ARG A 5 -1.14 -21.52 -0.61
CA ARG A 5 -2.17 -22.49 -1.01
C ARG A 5 -2.80 -23.06 0.24
N ASN A 6 -4.05 -22.71 0.49
CA ASN A 6 -4.87 -23.14 1.62
C ASN A 6 -4.12 -23.03 2.96
N VAL A 7 -3.43 -21.88 3.15
CA VAL A 7 -2.60 -21.65 4.32
C VAL A 7 -3.47 -21.33 5.52
N ALA A 8 -3.27 -22.06 6.61
CA ALA A 8 -3.90 -21.78 7.89
C ALA A 8 -2.87 -21.73 9.02
N LYS A 9 -3.17 -20.89 10.01
CA LYS A 9 -2.42 -20.80 11.25
C LYS A 9 -3.35 -20.62 12.42
N TRP A 10 -3.24 -21.50 13.38
CA TRP A 10 -3.90 -21.37 14.68
C TRP A 10 -2.88 -21.42 15.82
N PHE A 11 -3.27 -20.86 16.93
CA PHE A 11 -2.52 -20.87 18.18
C PHE A 11 -3.40 -21.52 19.26
N ASP A 12 -2.87 -22.49 19.95
CA ASP A 12 -3.54 -23.06 21.12
C ASP A 12 -3.25 -22.17 22.34
N THR A 13 -4.30 -21.61 22.93
CA THR A 13 -4.25 -20.72 24.08
C THR A 13 -4.96 -21.37 25.27
N LYS A 14 -4.78 -20.81 26.47
CA LYS A 14 -5.51 -21.28 27.69
C LYS A 14 -7.04 -21.17 27.52
N ASN A 15 -7.50 -20.27 26.69
CA ASN A 15 -8.93 -20.00 26.45
C ASN A 15 -9.48 -20.70 25.20
N GLY A 16 -8.72 -21.62 24.61
CA GLY A 16 -9.10 -22.34 23.38
C GLY A 16 -8.19 -21.99 22.19
N ARG A 17 -8.56 -22.50 21.04
CA ARG A 17 -7.83 -22.28 19.78
C ARG A 17 -8.22 -20.96 19.14
N VAL A 18 -7.23 -20.15 18.79
CA VAL A 18 -7.39 -18.91 18.04
C VAL A 18 -6.91 -19.12 16.61
N GLN A 19 -7.80 -18.97 15.64
CA GLN A 19 -7.50 -19.04 14.21
C GLN A 19 -7.00 -17.67 13.75
N ALA A 20 -5.71 -17.54 13.52
CA ALA A 20 -5.10 -16.26 13.12
C ALA A 20 -5.03 -16.09 11.59
N VAL A 21 -4.91 -17.19 10.84
CA VAL A 21 -5.00 -17.25 9.37
C VAL A 21 -5.84 -18.46 9.03
N ASP A 22 -6.84 -18.29 8.17
CA ASP A 22 -7.85 -19.29 7.85
C ASP A 22 -8.02 -19.44 6.34
N ASP A 23 -7.49 -20.54 5.80
CA ASP A 23 -7.61 -20.98 4.41
C ASP A 23 -7.20 -19.91 3.37
N VAL A 24 -6.06 -19.23 3.61
CA VAL A 24 -5.59 -18.19 2.71
C VAL A 24 -4.88 -18.78 1.50
N SER A 25 -5.40 -18.47 0.31
CA SER A 25 -4.77 -18.75 -0.98
C SER A 25 -4.53 -17.42 -1.70
N LEU A 26 -3.26 -17.12 -2.04
CA LEU A 26 -2.86 -15.83 -2.58
C LEU A 26 -1.61 -15.98 -3.46
N THR A 27 -1.58 -15.27 -4.58
CA THR A 27 -0.40 -15.17 -5.45
C THR A 27 0.05 -13.73 -5.55
N ILE A 28 1.36 -13.50 -5.32
CA ILE A 28 2.03 -12.20 -5.44
C ILE A 28 3.10 -12.34 -6.51
N GLU A 29 3.04 -11.50 -7.54
CA GLU A 29 3.93 -11.58 -8.68
C GLU A 29 5.32 -11.01 -8.36
N SER A 30 6.32 -11.40 -9.16
CA SER A 30 7.67 -10.86 -8.99
C SER A 30 7.72 -9.40 -9.37
N GLY A 31 8.39 -8.58 -8.55
CA GLY A 31 8.60 -7.16 -8.83
C GLY A 31 7.39 -6.26 -8.52
N GLU A 32 6.26 -6.82 -8.04
CA GLU A 32 5.15 -5.98 -7.62
C GLU A 32 5.29 -5.47 -6.18
N ILE A 33 4.65 -4.34 -5.89
CA ILE A 33 4.37 -3.88 -4.53
C ILE A 33 2.94 -4.32 -4.21
N PHE A 34 2.81 -5.27 -3.29
CA PHE A 34 1.55 -5.87 -2.90
C PHE A 34 1.15 -5.43 -1.49
N GLY A 35 -0.04 -4.90 -1.34
CA GLY A 35 -0.59 -4.46 -0.07
C GLY A 35 -1.45 -5.51 0.61
N ILE A 36 -1.37 -5.61 1.94
CA ILE A 36 -2.29 -6.40 2.76
C ILE A 36 -2.88 -5.47 3.81
N ILE A 37 -4.19 -5.31 3.77
CA ILE A 37 -4.90 -4.41 4.67
C ILE A 37 -5.94 -5.16 5.51
N GLY A 38 -6.33 -4.58 6.64
CA GLY A 38 -7.34 -5.11 7.55
C GLY A 38 -7.24 -4.44 8.92
N TYR A 39 -8.26 -4.55 9.74
CA TYR A 39 -8.22 -4.03 11.10
C TYR A 39 -7.21 -4.77 12.00
N SER A 40 -6.94 -4.21 13.18
CA SER A 40 -6.14 -4.89 14.20
C SER A 40 -6.76 -6.27 14.52
N GLY A 41 -5.94 -7.31 14.59
CA GLY A 41 -6.41 -8.68 14.80
C GLY A 41 -6.88 -9.43 13.55
N ALA A 42 -6.91 -8.82 12.37
CA ALA A 42 -7.31 -9.51 11.12
C ALA A 42 -6.37 -10.63 10.66
N GLY A 43 -5.19 -10.80 11.29
CA GLY A 43 -4.23 -11.86 10.96
C GLY A 43 -3.04 -11.42 10.11
N LYS A 44 -2.96 -10.14 9.70
CA LYS A 44 -1.93 -9.59 8.81
C LYS A 44 -0.50 -9.88 9.27
N SER A 45 -0.15 -9.50 10.50
CA SER A 45 1.20 -9.72 11.04
C SER A 45 1.54 -11.21 11.20
N THR A 46 0.54 -12.07 11.41
CA THR A 46 0.74 -13.52 11.38
C THR A 46 1.05 -13.96 9.95
N LEU A 47 0.27 -13.50 8.97
CA LEU A 47 0.46 -13.86 7.57
C LEU A 47 1.86 -13.48 7.06
N ILE A 48 2.34 -12.25 7.35
CA ILE A 48 3.69 -11.84 6.92
C ILE A 48 4.79 -12.66 7.61
N ARG A 49 4.61 -13.04 8.87
CA ARG A 49 5.55 -13.91 9.60
C ARG A 49 5.58 -15.34 9.07
N LEU A 50 4.51 -15.81 8.44
CA LEU A 50 4.50 -17.07 7.71
C LEU A 50 5.35 -16.99 6.43
N LEU A 51 5.37 -15.84 5.72
CA LEU A 51 6.13 -15.66 4.48
C LEU A 51 7.66 -15.71 4.65
N ASN A 52 8.18 -15.39 5.83
CA ASN A 52 9.61 -15.57 6.14
C ASN A 52 9.86 -16.73 7.11
N ARG A 53 8.80 -17.53 7.36
CA ARG A 53 8.83 -18.66 8.29
C ARG A 53 9.32 -18.30 9.71
N LEU A 54 9.07 -17.08 10.20
CA LEU A 54 9.18 -16.74 11.62
C LEU A 54 8.11 -17.47 12.43
N GLU A 55 6.94 -17.68 11.80
CA GLU A 55 5.89 -18.60 12.25
C GLU A 55 5.76 -19.76 11.28
N SER A 56 5.49 -20.96 11.79
CA SER A 56 5.19 -22.13 10.96
C SER A 56 3.69 -22.19 10.68
N PRO A 57 3.25 -22.42 9.45
CA PRO A 57 1.84 -22.66 9.16
C PRO A 57 1.37 -23.94 9.89
N SER A 58 0.10 -23.98 10.24
CA SER A 58 -0.54 -25.18 10.80
C SER A 58 -0.99 -26.14 9.70
N SER A 59 -1.33 -25.60 8.52
CA SER A 59 -1.63 -26.35 7.29
C SER A 59 -1.38 -25.49 6.05
N GLY A 60 -1.40 -26.12 4.88
CA GLY A 60 -1.19 -25.47 3.59
C GLY A 60 0.26 -25.38 3.17
N GLU A 61 0.50 -24.77 2.02
CA GLU A 61 1.81 -24.66 1.39
C GLU A 61 2.18 -23.18 1.17
N ILE A 62 3.46 -22.85 1.39
CA ILE A 62 4.00 -21.52 1.17
C ILE A 62 5.24 -21.63 0.31
N VAL A 63 5.20 -21.01 -0.88
CA VAL A 63 6.34 -20.92 -1.79
C VAL A 63 6.77 -19.46 -1.88
N VAL A 64 8.04 -19.16 -1.63
CA VAL A 64 8.61 -17.81 -1.73
C VAL A 64 9.92 -17.89 -2.51
N ALA A 65 10.09 -17.04 -3.53
CA ALA A 65 11.27 -17.01 -4.40
C ALA A 65 11.66 -18.41 -4.92
N GLY A 66 10.67 -19.21 -5.33
CA GLY A 66 10.87 -20.57 -5.86
C GLY A 66 11.14 -21.66 -4.82
N SER A 67 11.18 -21.32 -3.52
CA SER A 67 11.43 -22.28 -2.43
C SER A 67 10.14 -22.57 -1.67
N GLU A 68 9.79 -23.86 -1.51
CA GLU A 68 8.65 -24.27 -0.68
C GLU A 68 9.07 -24.28 0.79
N LEU A 69 8.71 -23.20 1.50
CA LEU A 69 9.16 -22.97 2.89
C LEU A 69 8.68 -24.03 3.88
N THR A 70 7.55 -24.66 3.61
CA THR A 70 6.92 -25.64 4.51
C THR A 70 7.73 -26.93 4.67
N LYS A 71 8.49 -27.30 3.65
CA LYS A 71 9.30 -28.53 3.62
C LYS A 71 10.76 -28.35 4.02
N LEU A 72 11.22 -27.10 4.19
CA LEU A 72 12.62 -26.83 4.45
C LEU A 72 13.04 -27.20 5.87
N THR A 73 14.24 -27.79 5.96
CA THR A 73 14.96 -27.96 7.22
C THR A 73 15.43 -26.60 7.78
N PRO A 74 15.77 -26.50 9.08
CA PRO A 74 16.29 -25.26 9.66
C PRO A 74 17.56 -24.73 8.97
N LYS A 75 18.38 -25.60 8.41
CA LYS A 75 19.61 -25.23 7.69
C LYS A 75 19.26 -24.60 6.31
N GLU A 76 18.38 -25.22 5.55
CA GLU A 76 17.92 -24.73 4.25
C GLU A 76 17.15 -23.42 4.40
N LEU A 77 16.29 -23.31 5.44
CA LEU A 77 15.54 -22.10 5.74
C LEU A 77 16.47 -20.89 6.02
N ARG A 78 17.63 -21.10 6.67
CA ARG A 78 18.62 -20.03 6.82
C ARG A 78 19.16 -19.56 5.48
N GLY A 79 19.30 -20.47 4.51
CA GLY A 79 19.69 -20.14 3.13
C GLY A 79 18.64 -19.26 2.45
N VAL A 80 17.38 -19.66 2.48
CA VAL A 80 16.26 -18.94 1.85
C VAL A 80 16.01 -17.57 2.49
N ARG A 81 16.19 -17.44 3.81
CA ARG A 81 16.05 -16.16 4.52
C ARG A 81 17.04 -15.07 4.09
N LYS A 82 18.09 -15.40 3.31
CA LYS A 82 18.93 -14.37 2.68
C LYS A 82 18.18 -13.64 1.56
N ASN A 83 17.23 -14.34 0.92
CA ASN A 83 16.45 -13.82 -0.20
C ASN A 83 15.11 -13.19 0.23
N VAL A 84 14.75 -13.31 1.52
CA VAL A 84 13.51 -12.75 2.08
C VAL A 84 13.85 -11.92 3.31
N SER A 85 13.85 -10.62 3.16
CA SER A 85 14.17 -9.69 4.23
C SER A 85 12.91 -9.04 4.79
N MET A 86 13.02 -8.48 6.01
CA MET A 86 11.88 -7.87 6.70
C MET A 86 12.27 -6.53 7.33
N VAL A 87 11.40 -5.55 7.13
CA VAL A 87 11.38 -4.26 7.82
C VAL A 87 10.27 -4.31 8.87
N PHE A 88 10.60 -3.95 10.10
CA PHE A 88 9.72 -4.05 11.26
C PHE A 88 9.16 -2.68 11.65
N GLN A 89 8.00 -2.68 12.29
CA GLN A 89 7.31 -1.49 12.80
C GLN A 89 8.19 -0.66 13.76
N HIS A 90 8.94 -1.30 14.65
CA HIS A 90 9.76 -0.63 15.67
C HIS A 90 11.26 -0.57 15.32
N PHE A 91 11.60 -0.50 14.01
CA PHE A 91 12.94 -0.40 13.45
C PHE A 91 13.87 -1.58 13.80
N ASN A 92 13.79 -2.15 14.97
CA ASN A 92 14.60 -3.26 15.51
C ASN A 92 16.11 -3.08 15.29
N LEU A 93 16.62 -1.84 15.45
CA LEU A 93 18.02 -1.52 15.28
C LEU A 93 18.86 -2.01 16.48
N LEU A 94 20.11 -2.34 16.21
CA LEU A 94 21.11 -2.64 17.22
C LEU A 94 21.58 -1.32 17.83
N TRP A 95 21.12 -0.98 19.03
CA TRP A 95 21.32 0.31 19.67
C TRP A 95 22.78 0.62 20.00
N SER A 96 23.59 -0.43 20.22
CA SER A 96 25.02 -0.32 20.49
C SER A 96 25.89 -0.27 19.23
N ARG A 97 25.29 -0.26 18.05
CA ARG A 97 25.98 -0.23 16.76
C ARG A 97 25.62 1.03 16.00
N THR A 98 26.58 1.52 15.21
CA THR A 98 26.39 2.66 14.30
C THR A 98 25.46 2.30 13.13
N VAL A 99 25.10 3.28 12.30
CA VAL A 99 24.37 3.07 11.04
C VAL A 99 25.09 2.06 10.15
N ALA A 100 26.37 2.29 9.89
CA ALA A 100 27.17 1.40 9.04
C ALA A 100 27.22 -0.03 9.59
N GLU A 101 27.39 -0.18 10.90
CA GLU A 101 27.43 -1.48 11.55
C GLU A 101 26.07 -2.19 11.56
N ASN A 102 24.96 -1.46 11.71
CA ASN A 102 23.61 -2.01 11.57
C ASN A 102 23.38 -2.58 10.17
N ILE A 103 23.78 -1.82 9.13
CA ILE A 103 23.63 -2.24 7.72
C ILE A 103 24.57 -3.41 7.39
N SER A 104 25.81 -3.41 7.95
CA SER A 104 26.80 -4.45 7.76
C SER A 104 26.42 -5.78 8.42
N PHE A 105 25.61 -5.75 9.49
CA PHE A 105 25.35 -6.91 10.36
C PHE A 105 24.84 -8.16 9.60
N PRO A 106 23.85 -8.09 8.70
CA PRO A 106 23.44 -9.27 7.93
C PRO A 106 24.57 -9.87 7.08
N LEU A 107 25.44 -9.02 6.54
CA LEU A 107 26.60 -9.45 5.73
C LEU A 107 27.66 -10.12 6.59
N GLU A 108 27.85 -9.68 7.84
CA GLU A 108 28.73 -10.33 8.82
C GLU A 108 28.26 -11.75 9.11
N LEU A 109 26.95 -11.94 9.33
CA LEU A 109 26.36 -13.24 9.65
C LEU A 109 26.53 -14.27 8.53
N ILE A 110 26.59 -13.82 7.27
CA ILE A 110 26.79 -14.72 6.11
C ILE A 110 28.25 -14.83 5.68
N GLY A 111 29.19 -14.18 6.40
CA GLY A 111 30.62 -14.33 6.19
C GLY A 111 31.19 -13.50 5.03
N VAL A 112 30.53 -12.41 4.61
CA VAL A 112 31.06 -11.51 3.56
C VAL A 112 32.33 -10.83 4.04
N PRO A 113 33.42 -10.77 3.21
CA PRO A 113 34.68 -10.11 3.57
C PRO A 113 34.49 -8.62 3.93
N ALA A 114 35.31 -8.10 4.86
CA ALA A 114 35.18 -6.73 5.37
C ALA A 114 35.24 -5.65 4.28
N SER A 115 36.11 -5.83 3.27
CA SER A 115 36.23 -4.90 2.13
C SER A 115 34.96 -4.82 1.28
N GLU A 116 34.33 -5.96 1.04
CA GLU A 116 33.07 -6.03 0.27
C GLU A 116 31.92 -5.45 1.10
N ARG A 117 31.87 -5.76 2.43
CA ARG A 117 30.87 -5.17 3.33
C ARG A 117 30.92 -3.66 3.31
N LYS A 118 32.13 -3.07 3.42
CA LYS A 118 32.30 -1.61 3.43
C LYS A 118 31.78 -0.97 2.15
N ARG A 119 32.06 -1.55 0.98
CA ARG A 119 31.54 -1.08 -0.30
C ARG A 119 30.01 -1.17 -0.34
N ARG A 120 29.46 -2.32 0.03
CA ARG A 120 28.00 -2.54 0.03
C ARG A 120 27.25 -1.63 0.99
N VAL A 121 27.80 -1.39 2.16
CA VAL A 121 27.27 -0.44 3.15
C VAL A 121 27.20 0.97 2.56
N GLN A 122 28.26 1.43 1.90
CA GLN A 122 28.27 2.76 1.28
C GLN A 122 27.19 2.88 0.20
N GLU A 123 27.08 1.88 -0.70
CA GLU A 123 26.03 1.85 -1.72
C GLU A 123 24.62 1.96 -1.12
N LEU A 124 24.39 1.28 0.00
CA LEU A 124 23.08 1.30 0.67
C LEU A 124 22.82 2.58 1.43
N VAL A 125 23.84 3.16 2.08
CA VAL A 125 23.74 4.46 2.74
C VAL A 125 23.36 5.55 1.73
N ASP A 126 23.99 5.54 0.55
CA ASP A 126 23.68 6.47 -0.52
C ASP A 126 22.27 6.22 -1.08
N LEU A 127 21.89 4.96 -1.29
CA LEU A 127 20.57 4.56 -1.80
C LEU A 127 19.43 5.06 -0.90
N VAL A 128 19.60 4.99 0.42
CA VAL A 128 18.56 5.42 1.36
C VAL A 128 18.68 6.89 1.79
N GLY A 129 19.66 7.62 1.27
CA GLY A 129 19.88 9.05 1.56
C GLY A 129 20.35 9.33 3.00
N LEU A 130 21.29 8.51 3.48
CA LEU A 130 21.92 8.67 4.81
C LEU A 130 23.41 9.02 4.74
N ALA A 131 23.91 9.51 3.61
CA ALA A 131 25.29 9.93 3.45
C ALA A 131 25.72 10.93 4.56
N GLY A 132 26.88 10.69 5.16
CA GLY A 132 27.41 11.47 6.30
C GLY A 132 26.80 11.11 7.67
N ARG A 133 26.03 10.01 7.77
CA ARG A 133 25.46 9.49 9.01
C ARG A 133 25.98 8.09 9.38
N GLU A 134 26.97 7.60 8.68
CA GLU A 134 27.51 6.23 8.79
C GLU A 134 27.93 5.88 10.23
N ASP A 135 28.55 6.84 10.92
CA ASP A 135 29.07 6.67 12.27
C ASP A 135 28.07 7.07 13.38
N SER A 136 26.86 7.53 12.99
CA SER A 136 25.82 7.90 13.95
C SER A 136 25.19 6.66 14.59
N TYR A 137 24.85 6.76 15.88
CA TYR A 137 24.11 5.73 16.60
C TYR A 137 22.59 5.94 16.46
N PRO A 138 21.76 4.89 16.62
CA PRO A 138 20.29 5.02 16.51
C PRO A 138 19.68 6.09 17.42
N SER A 139 20.27 6.35 18.59
CA SER A 139 19.83 7.42 19.51
C SER A 139 19.95 8.83 18.95
N GLN A 140 20.81 9.02 17.95
CA GLN A 140 21.07 10.31 17.29
C GLN A 140 20.24 10.54 16.02
N LEU A 141 19.35 9.60 15.68
CA LEU A 141 18.57 9.59 14.43
C LEU A 141 17.10 9.92 14.70
N SER A 142 16.49 10.63 13.75
CA SER A 142 15.02 10.77 13.69
C SER A 142 14.33 9.44 13.39
N GLY A 143 13.02 9.35 13.60
CA GLY A 143 12.22 8.17 13.27
C GLY A 143 12.39 7.72 11.82
N GLY A 144 12.28 8.67 10.87
CA GLY A 144 12.47 8.40 9.45
C GLY A 144 13.89 7.95 9.10
N GLN A 145 14.91 8.51 9.75
CA GLN A 145 16.29 8.06 9.56
C GLN A 145 16.50 6.64 10.09
N LYS A 146 15.94 6.30 11.26
CA LYS A 146 15.95 4.92 11.79
C LYS A 146 15.28 3.94 10.82
N GLN A 147 14.16 4.34 10.22
CA GLN A 147 13.47 3.52 9.23
C GLN A 147 14.32 3.30 7.98
N ARG A 148 14.98 4.33 7.48
CA ARG A 148 15.93 4.23 6.35
C ARG A 148 17.10 3.29 6.66
N VAL A 149 17.63 3.29 7.88
CA VAL A 149 18.63 2.29 8.33
C VAL A 149 18.04 0.89 8.32
N GLY A 150 16.82 0.70 8.82
CA GLY A 150 16.11 -0.59 8.79
C GLY A 150 15.93 -1.13 7.37
N ILE A 151 15.54 -0.26 6.43
CA ILE A 151 15.41 -0.60 5.00
C ILE A 151 16.77 -0.96 4.42
N ALA A 152 17.82 -0.15 4.62
CA ALA A 152 19.16 -0.41 4.12
C ALA A 152 19.71 -1.75 4.65
N ARG A 153 19.52 -2.03 5.94
CA ARG A 153 19.90 -3.31 6.54
C ARG A 153 19.14 -4.49 5.91
N ALA A 154 17.85 -4.34 5.64
CA ALA A 154 17.06 -5.37 4.99
C ALA A 154 17.53 -5.65 3.55
N LEU A 155 18.05 -4.64 2.86
CA LEU A 155 18.57 -4.74 1.49
C LEU A 155 20.02 -5.25 1.41
N ALA A 156 20.70 -5.40 2.54
CA ALA A 156 22.14 -5.73 2.57
C ALA A 156 22.46 -7.00 1.81
N THR A 157 21.65 -8.05 1.96
CA THR A 157 21.84 -9.36 1.33
C THR A 157 21.31 -9.49 -0.10
N ASN A 158 20.89 -8.40 -0.75
CA ASN A 158 20.24 -8.42 -2.06
C ASN A 158 19.03 -9.38 -2.10
N PRO A 159 18.01 -9.16 -1.27
CA PRO A 159 16.85 -10.04 -1.24
C PRO A 159 16.00 -9.93 -2.51
N ASP A 160 15.27 -11.00 -2.87
CA ASP A 160 14.24 -11.01 -3.91
C ASP A 160 12.91 -10.45 -3.40
N VAL A 161 12.69 -10.56 -2.07
CA VAL A 161 11.44 -10.17 -1.39
C VAL A 161 11.73 -9.32 -0.16
N LEU A 162 11.05 -8.18 -0.06
CA LEU A 162 11.04 -7.32 1.12
C LEU A 162 9.65 -7.33 1.76
N LEU A 163 9.59 -7.79 2.99
CA LEU A 163 8.38 -7.81 3.80
C LEU A 163 8.38 -6.57 4.71
N CYS A 164 7.32 -5.77 4.68
CA CYS A 164 7.18 -4.56 5.48
C CYS A 164 6.00 -4.71 6.45
N ASP A 165 6.30 -4.89 7.73
CA ASP A 165 5.31 -4.99 8.81
C ASP A 165 5.08 -3.61 9.42
N GLU A 166 4.01 -2.91 8.99
CA GLU A 166 3.63 -1.57 9.43
C GLU A 166 4.80 -0.55 9.43
N ALA A 167 5.59 -0.57 8.37
CA ALA A 167 6.87 0.16 8.28
C ALA A 167 6.75 1.70 8.40
N THR A 168 5.55 2.26 8.39
CA THR A 168 5.29 3.70 8.45
C THR A 168 4.45 4.16 9.63
N SER A 169 3.82 3.24 10.38
CA SER A 169 2.84 3.56 11.42
C SER A 169 3.37 4.40 12.60
N ALA A 170 4.69 4.44 12.78
CA ALA A 170 5.35 5.21 13.85
C ALA A 170 5.94 6.55 13.35
N LEU A 171 5.59 6.99 12.14
CA LEU A 171 6.15 8.17 11.48
C LEU A 171 5.09 9.25 11.28
N ASP A 172 5.53 10.50 11.17
CA ASP A 172 4.66 11.60 10.76
C ASP A 172 4.32 11.51 9.25
N PRO A 173 3.22 12.11 8.78
CA PRO A 173 2.76 11.96 7.39
C PRO A 173 3.82 12.34 6.34
N LYS A 174 4.57 13.42 6.55
CA LYS A 174 5.61 13.86 5.60
C LYS A 174 6.76 12.86 5.53
N THR A 175 7.16 12.31 6.66
CA THR A 175 8.19 11.27 6.73
C THR A 175 7.69 9.97 6.11
N THR A 176 6.44 9.60 6.36
CA THR A 176 5.76 8.46 5.72
C THR A 176 5.87 8.56 4.20
N ASP A 177 5.47 9.68 3.62
CA ASP A 177 5.55 9.91 2.17
C ASP A 177 6.95 9.71 1.62
N SER A 178 7.96 10.25 2.30
CA SER A 178 9.37 10.11 1.91
C SER A 178 9.87 8.66 1.97
N ILE A 179 9.36 7.84 2.91
CA ILE A 179 9.68 6.39 2.98
C ILE A 179 8.96 5.63 1.87
N LEU A 180 7.73 5.97 1.56
CA LEU A 180 6.97 5.34 0.47
C LEU A 180 7.63 5.60 -0.89
N GLU A 181 8.07 6.83 -1.16
CA GLU A 181 8.82 7.18 -2.38
C GLU A 181 10.15 6.41 -2.47
N LEU A 182 10.84 6.25 -1.34
CA LEU A 182 12.04 5.42 -1.28
C LEU A 182 11.74 3.96 -1.64
N LEU A 183 10.69 3.35 -1.08
CA LEU A 183 10.30 1.96 -1.39
C LEU A 183 9.96 1.79 -2.88
N VAL A 184 9.24 2.73 -3.48
CA VAL A 184 8.94 2.74 -4.91
C VAL A 184 10.22 2.83 -5.75
N SER A 185 11.14 3.72 -5.37
CA SER A 185 12.43 3.87 -6.05
C SER A 185 13.26 2.58 -5.99
N ILE A 186 13.29 1.93 -4.82
CA ILE A 186 13.97 0.65 -4.61
C ILE A 186 13.33 -0.46 -5.44
N ASN A 187 11.99 -0.58 -5.42
CA ASN A 187 11.27 -1.56 -6.22
C ASN A 187 11.62 -1.42 -7.71
N LYS A 188 11.54 -0.19 -8.26
CA LYS A 188 11.85 0.08 -9.67
C LYS A 188 13.32 -0.19 -10.04
N LYS A 189 14.26 0.19 -9.17
CA LYS A 189 15.70 0.02 -9.44
C LYS A 189 16.16 -1.43 -9.34
N LEU A 190 15.62 -2.19 -8.41
CA LEU A 190 16.11 -3.53 -8.08
C LEU A 190 15.18 -4.65 -8.59
N GLY A 191 14.00 -4.34 -9.12
CA GLY A 191 12.98 -5.34 -9.45
C GLY A 191 12.47 -6.12 -8.24
N LEU A 192 12.59 -5.52 -7.04
CA LEU A 192 12.32 -6.14 -5.76
C LEU A 192 10.81 -6.33 -5.54
N THR A 193 10.38 -7.53 -5.18
CA THR A 193 9.00 -7.76 -4.74
C THR A 193 8.81 -7.21 -3.33
N ILE A 194 7.83 -6.35 -3.10
CA ILE A 194 7.54 -5.77 -1.77
C ILE A 194 6.16 -6.23 -1.31
N VAL A 195 6.09 -6.80 -0.11
CA VAL A 195 4.81 -7.11 0.56
C VAL A 195 4.67 -6.20 1.77
N LEU A 196 3.65 -5.38 1.76
CA LEU A 196 3.43 -4.33 2.75
C LEU A 196 2.15 -4.61 3.53
N ILE A 197 2.26 -4.66 4.88
CA ILE A 197 1.07 -4.63 5.74
C ILE A 197 0.88 -3.23 6.29
N THR A 198 -0.36 -2.76 6.27
CA THR A 198 -0.76 -1.51 6.91
C THR A 198 -2.25 -1.52 7.24
N HIS A 199 -2.67 -0.63 8.09
CA HIS A 199 -4.06 -0.24 8.28
C HIS A 199 -4.35 1.13 7.65
N GLU A 200 -3.35 1.75 7.03
CA GLU A 200 -3.42 3.08 6.42
C GLU A 200 -3.73 2.96 4.93
N MET A 201 -4.95 3.33 4.55
CA MET A 201 -5.45 3.21 3.18
C MET A 201 -4.66 4.03 2.16
N HIS A 202 -4.27 5.26 2.54
CA HIS A 202 -3.52 6.15 1.66
C HIS A 202 -2.17 5.53 1.24
N VAL A 203 -1.55 4.72 2.11
CA VAL A 203 -0.31 4.00 1.80
C VAL A 203 -0.53 2.99 0.67
N ILE A 204 -1.63 2.23 0.75
CA ILE A 204 -1.99 1.25 -0.27
C ILE A 204 -2.22 1.94 -1.62
N GLN A 205 -3.04 3.00 -1.62
CA GLN A 205 -3.33 3.75 -2.85
C GLN A 205 -2.08 4.35 -3.49
N LYS A 206 -1.17 4.87 -2.66
CA LYS A 206 0.01 5.61 -3.14
C LYS A 206 1.03 4.71 -3.81
N ILE A 207 1.27 3.50 -3.30
CA ILE A 207 2.42 2.70 -3.76
C ILE A 207 2.11 1.27 -4.19
N CYS A 208 0.95 0.69 -3.85
CA CYS A 208 0.67 -0.70 -4.18
C CYS A 208 0.05 -0.84 -5.57
N HIS A 209 0.39 -1.93 -6.26
CA HIS A 209 -0.22 -2.33 -7.53
C HIS A 209 -1.50 -3.11 -7.27
N ARG A 210 -1.43 -4.09 -6.37
CA ARG A 210 -2.55 -4.94 -5.95
C ARG A 210 -2.68 -4.95 -4.44
N VAL A 211 -3.87 -5.29 -3.96
CA VAL A 211 -4.18 -5.36 -2.53
C VAL A 211 -4.98 -6.61 -2.20
N ALA A 212 -4.78 -7.13 -1.00
CA ALA A 212 -5.64 -8.10 -0.36
C ALA A 212 -6.23 -7.50 0.93
N VAL A 213 -7.53 -7.61 1.08
CA VAL A 213 -8.27 -7.19 2.28
C VAL A 213 -8.45 -8.40 3.18
N MET A 214 -8.00 -8.29 4.43
CA MET A 214 -8.12 -9.36 5.42
C MET A 214 -9.13 -9.02 6.50
N GLU A 215 -9.98 -9.99 6.80
CA GLU A 215 -10.94 -9.96 7.90
C GLU A 215 -10.99 -11.33 8.59
N ALA A 216 -10.91 -11.35 9.91
CA ALA A 216 -11.01 -12.56 10.73
C ALA A 216 -10.15 -13.74 10.24
N GLY A 217 -8.90 -13.46 9.83
CA GLY A 217 -7.95 -14.46 9.35
C GLY A 217 -8.06 -14.84 7.88
N LYS A 218 -9.06 -14.34 7.16
CA LYS A 218 -9.31 -14.66 5.75
C LYS A 218 -8.95 -13.49 4.84
N VAL A 219 -8.60 -13.80 3.59
CA VAL A 219 -8.60 -12.82 2.50
C VAL A 219 -10.02 -12.80 1.94
N VAL A 220 -10.70 -11.67 2.13
CA VAL A 220 -12.11 -11.51 1.72
C VAL A 220 -12.26 -10.83 0.37
N GLU A 221 -11.26 -10.03 -0.03
CA GLU A 221 -11.23 -9.36 -1.32
C GLU A 221 -9.79 -9.17 -1.79
N THR A 222 -9.52 -9.29 -3.09
CA THR A 222 -8.20 -9.05 -3.68
C THR A 222 -8.33 -8.59 -5.13
N GLY A 223 -7.48 -7.65 -5.54
CA GLY A 223 -7.49 -7.13 -6.91
C GLY A 223 -6.46 -6.03 -7.13
N GLN A 224 -6.53 -5.39 -8.29
CA GLN A 224 -5.82 -4.13 -8.53
C GLN A 224 -6.31 -3.08 -7.53
N VAL A 225 -5.41 -2.23 -7.04
CA VAL A 225 -5.79 -1.19 -6.07
C VAL A 225 -6.90 -0.30 -6.62
N ALA A 226 -6.80 0.10 -7.88
CA ALA A 226 -7.83 0.92 -8.52
C ALA A 226 -9.21 0.27 -8.48
N ASP A 227 -9.30 -1.01 -8.85
CA ASP A 227 -10.58 -1.74 -8.93
C ASP A 227 -11.20 -1.92 -7.54
N VAL A 228 -10.41 -2.41 -6.57
CA VAL A 228 -10.88 -2.66 -5.19
C VAL A 228 -11.36 -1.38 -4.50
N PHE A 229 -10.75 -0.23 -4.80
CA PHE A 229 -11.13 1.03 -4.20
C PHE A 229 -12.31 1.72 -4.88
N GLN A 230 -12.54 1.45 -6.17
CA GLN A 230 -13.65 2.04 -6.92
C GLN A 230 -14.92 1.20 -6.85
N HIS A 231 -14.77 -0.11 -6.89
CA HIS A 231 -15.85 -1.08 -6.88
C HIS A 231 -15.70 -2.05 -5.70
N PRO A 232 -15.63 -1.53 -4.44
CA PRO A 232 -15.47 -2.41 -3.29
C PRO A 232 -16.67 -3.33 -3.14
N GLU A 233 -16.42 -4.64 -3.13
CA GLU A 233 -17.49 -5.64 -3.03
C GLU A 233 -17.84 -5.91 -1.57
N GLN A 234 -16.83 -6.09 -0.73
CA GLN A 234 -17.02 -6.50 0.66
C GLN A 234 -17.38 -5.32 1.59
N PRO A 235 -18.22 -5.55 2.61
CA PRO A 235 -18.61 -4.50 3.57
C PRO A 235 -17.40 -3.82 4.22
N ILE A 236 -16.40 -4.59 4.63
CA ILE A 236 -15.18 -4.07 5.24
C ILE A 236 -14.38 -3.19 4.27
N THR A 237 -14.30 -3.56 3.00
CA THR A 237 -13.62 -2.75 1.97
C THR A 237 -14.35 -1.44 1.74
N LYS A 238 -15.70 -1.46 1.69
CA LYS A 238 -16.53 -0.26 1.62
C LYS A 238 -16.30 0.68 2.80
N GLU A 239 -16.14 0.12 3.99
CA GLU A 239 -15.84 0.89 5.18
C GLU A 239 -14.45 1.55 5.10
N PHE A 240 -13.46 0.81 4.65
CA PHE A 240 -12.11 1.33 4.44
C PHE A 240 -12.07 2.45 3.39
N VAL A 241 -12.76 2.28 2.26
CA VAL A 241 -12.83 3.30 1.20
C VAL A 241 -13.53 4.57 1.71
N LYS A 242 -14.60 4.43 2.51
CA LYS A 242 -15.26 5.58 3.15
C LYS A 242 -14.32 6.37 4.06
N GLN A 243 -13.39 5.73 4.77
CA GLN A 243 -12.45 6.43 5.64
C GLN A 243 -11.49 7.34 4.87
N ILE A 244 -11.12 6.99 3.64
CA ILE A 244 -10.29 7.85 2.78
C ILE A 244 -11.07 9.08 2.33
N GLY A 245 -12.32 8.89 1.87
CA GLY A 245 -13.20 9.99 1.50
C GLY A 245 -13.59 10.86 2.71
N ALA A 246 -13.68 10.29 3.90
CA ALA A 246 -14.09 11.01 5.09
C ALA A 246 -13.05 12.00 5.64
N VAL A 247 -11.77 11.85 5.33
CA VAL A 247 -10.74 12.83 5.75
C VAL A 247 -10.88 14.14 4.97
N ASP A 248 -11.37 14.08 3.72
CA ASP A 248 -11.65 15.27 2.90
C ASP A 248 -13.15 15.62 2.77
N ASP A 249 -14.07 14.74 3.19
CA ASP A 249 -15.46 14.78 2.74
C ASP A 249 -16.53 14.58 3.83
N MET A 250 -16.26 14.88 5.10
CA MET A 250 -17.29 14.84 6.15
C MET A 250 -18.48 15.82 5.93
N SER A 251 -18.47 16.60 4.84
CA SER A 251 -19.51 17.59 4.50
C SER A 251 -20.15 17.45 3.12
N LEU A 252 -19.62 16.57 2.23
CA LEU A 252 -20.02 16.55 0.83
C LEU A 252 -20.95 15.36 0.49
N THR A 253 -22.05 15.21 1.22
CA THR A 253 -23.17 14.38 0.73
C THR A 253 -24.05 15.20 -0.22
N PHE A 254 -24.69 14.54 -1.20
CA PHE A 254 -25.62 15.23 -2.12
C PHE A 254 -26.66 16.08 -1.37
N GLU A 255 -27.17 15.61 -0.24
CA GLU A 255 -28.13 16.34 0.61
C GLU A 255 -27.55 17.65 1.17
N HIS A 256 -26.34 17.61 1.74
CA HIS A 256 -25.67 18.80 2.27
C HIS A 256 -25.28 19.78 1.17
N LEU A 257 -24.83 19.26 0.02
CA LEU A 257 -24.47 20.09 -1.12
C LEU A 257 -25.70 20.76 -1.73
N LYS A 258 -26.82 20.07 -1.83
CA LYS A 258 -28.09 20.63 -2.31
C LYS A 258 -28.63 21.73 -1.42
N ALA A 259 -28.53 21.55 -0.10
CA ALA A 259 -28.91 22.60 0.85
C ALA A 259 -28.07 23.86 0.69
N ARG A 260 -26.78 23.72 0.34
CA ARG A 260 -25.85 24.83 0.15
C ARG A 260 -25.88 25.44 -1.25
N TYR A 261 -26.19 24.61 -2.26
CA TYR A 261 -26.26 24.98 -3.67
C TYR A 261 -27.62 24.58 -4.26
N PRO A 262 -28.69 25.35 -3.95
CA PRO A 262 -30.06 24.97 -4.26
C PRO A 262 -30.40 25.09 -5.76
N THR A 263 -29.53 25.67 -6.57
CA THR A 263 -29.73 25.87 -8.03
C THR A 263 -28.84 24.96 -8.84
N GLY A 264 -29.30 24.56 -10.03
CA GLY A 264 -28.55 23.66 -10.93
C GLY A 264 -28.54 22.20 -10.45
N GLN A 265 -27.78 21.38 -11.14
CA GLN A 265 -27.64 19.96 -10.84
C GLN A 265 -26.28 19.64 -10.26
N ILE A 266 -26.24 18.94 -9.13
CA ILE A 266 -25.00 18.48 -8.52
C ILE A 266 -24.65 17.11 -9.11
N VAL A 267 -23.40 16.98 -9.53
CA VAL A 267 -22.87 15.79 -10.19
C VAL A 267 -21.57 15.41 -9.52
N LYS A 268 -21.42 14.14 -9.21
CA LYS A 268 -20.15 13.56 -8.74
C LYS A 268 -19.49 12.84 -9.89
N LEU A 269 -18.27 13.24 -10.19
CA LEU A 269 -17.45 12.69 -11.26
C LEU A 269 -16.31 11.87 -10.65
N LYS A 270 -16.10 10.67 -11.16
CA LYS A 270 -14.94 9.86 -10.82
C LYS A 270 -14.05 9.70 -12.04
N PHE A 271 -12.82 10.09 -11.92
CA PHE A 271 -11.80 10.05 -12.96
C PHE A 271 -10.80 8.95 -12.69
N LEU A 272 -10.35 8.30 -13.75
CA LEU A 272 -9.48 7.15 -13.70
C LEU A 272 -8.31 7.30 -14.66
N ASN A 273 -7.09 7.09 -14.16
CA ASN A 273 -5.89 7.04 -14.97
C ASN A 273 -5.78 8.24 -15.95
N GLU A 274 -5.73 7.95 -17.24
CA GLU A 274 -5.59 8.96 -18.30
C GLU A 274 -6.73 9.98 -18.33
N THR A 275 -7.94 9.63 -17.91
CA THR A 275 -9.08 10.55 -17.91
C THR A 275 -8.93 11.66 -16.86
N ALA A 276 -8.18 11.43 -15.77
CA ALA A 276 -7.89 12.44 -14.76
C ALA A 276 -6.89 13.50 -15.24
N GLU A 277 -6.11 13.21 -16.29
CA GLU A 277 -5.11 14.12 -16.86
C GLU A 277 -5.64 14.84 -18.12
N GLN A 278 -6.80 14.45 -18.64
CA GLN A 278 -7.40 15.05 -19.83
C GLN A 278 -8.27 16.26 -19.49
N PRO A 279 -8.36 17.28 -20.37
CA PRO A 279 -9.14 18.48 -20.14
C PRO A 279 -10.66 18.28 -20.40
N ILE A 280 -11.23 17.15 -20.01
CA ILE A 280 -12.59 16.71 -20.30
C ILE A 280 -13.62 17.78 -19.95
N LEU A 281 -13.57 18.32 -18.73
CA LEU A 281 -14.53 19.34 -18.30
C LEU A 281 -14.47 20.60 -19.17
N SER A 282 -13.25 21.04 -19.54
CA SER A 282 -13.11 22.23 -20.38
C SER A 282 -13.58 22.00 -21.82
N GLU A 283 -13.52 20.80 -22.33
CA GLU A 283 -14.03 20.44 -23.66
C GLU A 283 -15.55 20.41 -23.68
N VAL A 284 -16.16 19.80 -22.66
CA VAL A 284 -17.62 19.77 -22.51
C VAL A 284 -18.19 21.18 -22.35
N LEU A 285 -17.56 22.04 -21.54
CA LEU A 285 -18.00 23.42 -21.38
C LEU A 285 -17.92 24.28 -22.66
N LYS A 286 -17.05 23.94 -23.59
CA LYS A 286 -16.97 24.61 -24.88
C LYS A 286 -18.09 24.19 -25.86
N GLN A 287 -18.63 22.98 -25.63
CA GLN A 287 -19.65 22.39 -26.53
C GLN A 287 -21.09 22.66 -26.06
N HIS A 288 -21.26 22.97 -24.77
CA HIS A 288 -22.56 23.15 -24.13
C HIS A 288 -22.66 24.52 -23.46
N ASP A 289 -23.81 25.18 -23.61
CA ASP A 289 -24.08 26.46 -22.96
C ASP A 289 -24.52 26.28 -21.50
N ILE A 290 -23.58 25.88 -20.68
CA ILE A 290 -23.78 25.64 -19.24
C ILE A 290 -22.71 26.37 -18.42
N GLY A 291 -23.11 26.87 -17.26
CA GLY A 291 -22.20 27.26 -16.20
C GLY A 291 -21.78 26.08 -15.36
N PHE A 292 -20.56 26.09 -14.82
CA PHE A 292 -20.15 25.07 -13.89
C PHE A 292 -19.37 25.66 -12.73
N ASN A 293 -19.48 25.00 -11.57
CA ASN A 293 -18.74 25.34 -10.36
C ASN A 293 -18.17 24.07 -9.75
N ILE A 294 -16.87 24.06 -9.38
CA ILE A 294 -16.25 22.99 -8.61
C ILE A 294 -16.60 23.23 -7.15
N ILE A 295 -17.37 22.35 -6.56
CA ILE A 295 -17.82 22.44 -5.17
C ILE A 295 -16.76 21.86 -4.21
N GLY A 296 -16.13 20.76 -4.64
CA GLY A 296 -15.12 20.06 -3.86
C GLY A 296 -14.63 18.84 -4.61
N GLY A 297 -13.63 18.18 -4.05
CA GLY A 297 -13.10 16.94 -4.59
C GLY A 297 -11.63 16.76 -4.30
N ASN A 298 -11.12 15.59 -4.67
CA ASN A 298 -9.74 15.19 -4.46
C ASN A 298 -9.20 14.49 -5.71
N VAL A 299 -7.94 14.74 -6.06
CA VAL A 299 -7.20 14.01 -7.09
C VAL A 299 -5.91 13.49 -6.48
N THR A 300 -5.77 12.17 -6.45
CA THR A 300 -4.61 11.50 -5.86
C THR A 300 -3.82 10.79 -6.94
N GLN A 301 -2.51 10.99 -6.97
CA GLN A 301 -1.60 10.26 -7.84
C GLN A 301 -1.27 8.90 -7.23
N SER A 302 -1.38 7.82 -8.03
CA SER A 302 -1.01 6.45 -7.66
C SER A 302 0.03 5.88 -8.62
N GLN A 303 0.57 4.68 -8.33
CA GLN A 303 1.51 4.00 -9.23
C GLN A 303 0.87 3.58 -10.56
N VAL A 304 -0.44 3.40 -10.60
CA VAL A 304 -1.22 2.98 -11.77
C VAL A 304 -1.90 4.14 -12.49
N GLY A 305 -1.69 5.39 -12.03
CA GLY A 305 -2.30 6.59 -12.61
C GLY A 305 -3.01 7.48 -11.59
N ALA A 306 -3.60 8.56 -12.04
CA ALA A 306 -4.35 9.48 -11.21
C ALA A 306 -5.76 8.94 -10.92
N LEU A 307 -6.19 9.11 -9.66
CA LEU A 307 -7.55 8.81 -9.20
C LEU A 307 -8.17 10.11 -8.71
N GLY A 308 -9.33 10.49 -9.20
CA GLY A 308 -9.98 11.73 -8.80
C GLY A 308 -11.49 11.57 -8.60
N THR A 309 -11.99 12.25 -7.58
CA THR A 309 -13.42 12.49 -7.37
C THR A 309 -13.65 13.98 -7.32
N LEU A 310 -14.56 14.50 -8.14
CA LEU A 310 -14.98 15.90 -8.12
C LEU A 310 -16.49 15.99 -7.93
N PHE A 311 -16.92 16.89 -7.06
CA PHE A 311 -18.31 17.34 -6.99
C PHE A 311 -18.40 18.66 -7.74
N ILE A 312 -19.23 18.70 -8.77
CA ILE A 312 -19.47 19.88 -9.57
C ILE A 312 -20.97 20.24 -9.56
N GLN A 313 -21.25 21.51 -9.65
CA GLN A 313 -22.59 22.05 -9.91
C GLN A 313 -22.66 22.47 -11.37
N LEU A 314 -23.63 21.95 -12.09
CA LEU A 314 -23.94 22.35 -13.46
C LEU A 314 -25.14 23.27 -13.45
N ILE A 315 -25.04 24.41 -14.12
CA ILE A 315 -26.07 25.47 -14.15
C ILE A 315 -26.39 25.79 -15.59
N GLY A 316 -27.64 25.64 -15.97
CA GLY A 316 -28.14 25.89 -17.35
C GLY A 316 -29.56 25.36 -17.56
N GLU A 317 -30.03 25.41 -18.80
CA GLU A 317 -31.29 24.78 -19.15
C GLU A 317 -31.22 23.26 -18.94
N PRO A 318 -32.26 22.62 -18.31
CA PRO A 318 -32.21 21.20 -17.94
C PRO A 318 -31.80 20.27 -19.08
N ALA A 319 -32.32 20.50 -20.28
CA ALA A 319 -31.98 19.69 -21.47
C ALA A 319 -30.51 19.84 -21.91
N GLU A 320 -29.89 21.00 -21.65
CA GLU A 320 -28.48 21.23 -21.95
C GLU A 320 -27.58 20.59 -20.91
N VAL A 321 -27.98 20.63 -19.64
CA VAL A 321 -27.28 19.95 -18.53
C VAL A 321 -27.27 18.44 -18.72
N GLU A 322 -28.41 17.84 -19.12
CA GLU A 322 -28.48 16.40 -19.43
C GLU A 322 -27.57 16.02 -20.62
N ARG A 323 -27.52 16.84 -21.68
CA ARG A 323 -26.59 16.62 -22.79
C ARG A 323 -25.13 16.71 -22.39
N ALA A 324 -24.80 17.67 -21.54
CA ALA A 324 -23.45 17.80 -21.00
C ALA A 324 -23.05 16.59 -20.14
N ILE A 325 -23.96 16.09 -19.29
CA ILE A 325 -23.74 14.86 -18.49
C ILE A 325 -23.50 13.66 -19.39
N ALA A 326 -24.33 13.49 -20.43
CA ALA A 326 -24.15 12.43 -21.42
C ALA A 326 -22.82 12.54 -22.17
N SER A 327 -22.38 13.77 -22.48
CA SER A 327 -21.08 14.03 -23.09
C SER A 327 -19.93 13.65 -22.19
N ILE A 328 -20.00 13.95 -20.87
CA ILE A 328 -18.99 13.54 -19.88
C ILE A 328 -18.94 12.01 -19.77
N ARG A 329 -20.10 11.34 -19.66
CA ARG A 329 -20.18 9.86 -19.61
C ARG A 329 -19.56 9.19 -20.83
N SER A 330 -19.67 9.78 -22.01
CA SER A 330 -19.10 9.23 -23.24
C SER A 330 -17.56 9.25 -23.26
N GLN A 331 -16.92 10.02 -22.38
CA GLN A 331 -15.46 10.13 -22.26
C GLN A 331 -14.87 9.23 -21.15
N ALA A 332 -15.55 8.13 -20.83
CA ALA A 332 -15.13 7.15 -19.83
C ALA A 332 -14.96 7.72 -18.40
N VAL A 333 -15.72 8.78 -18.07
CA VAL A 333 -15.84 9.31 -16.71
C VAL A 333 -17.09 8.72 -16.08
N GLU A 334 -16.95 8.15 -14.88
CA GLU A 334 -18.10 7.69 -14.11
C GLU A 334 -18.83 8.89 -13.52
N VAL A 335 -20.13 9.00 -13.81
CA VAL A 335 -20.95 10.14 -13.42
C VAL A 335 -22.13 9.67 -12.58
N GLU A 336 -22.12 10.03 -11.29
CA GLU A 336 -23.24 9.83 -10.37
C GLU A 336 -24.03 11.14 -10.28
N VAL A 337 -25.34 11.09 -10.51
CA VAL A 337 -26.26 12.22 -10.29
C VAL A 337 -27.18 11.92 -9.12
N GLU A 338 -27.73 12.95 -8.49
CA GLU A 338 -28.58 12.82 -7.31
C GLU A 338 -29.76 11.84 -7.49
N SER A 339 -30.34 11.76 -8.69
CA SER A 339 -31.43 10.85 -9.02
C SER A 339 -31.03 9.36 -9.01
N ASP A 340 -29.75 9.04 -9.04
CA ASP A 340 -29.24 7.66 -9.08
C ASP A 340 -29.03 7.08 -7.67
N VAL A 341 -29.27 7.88 -6.61
CA VAL A 341 -28.98 7.54 -5.20
C VAL A 341 -30.25 7.32 -4.35
N SER A 342 -31.43 7.23 -4.97
CA SER A 342 -32.70 6.98 -4.30
C SER A 342 -33.10 5.51 -4.23
#